data_8e5dfda4c6c71afe40ccc2df547df70d
#
_entry.id   8e5dfda4c6c71afe40ccc2df547df70d
#
_cell.length_a   1.000
_cell.length_b   1.000
_cell.length_c   1.000
_cell.angle_alpha   90.00
_cell.angle_beta   90.00
_cell.angle_gamma   90.00
#
_symmetry.space_group_name_H-M   'P 1'
#
loop_
_entity.id
_entity.type
_entity.pdbx_description
1 polymer ?
#
loop_
_entity_poly.entity_id
_entity_poly.type
_entity_poly.pdbx_seq_one_letter_code
_entity_poly.pdbx_strand_id
1 'polypeptide(L)'
;MNYRRVLAIGDIHGRYDRLSSVFNKINFSSKVFLILLGDYVDRGNENLHCLQWAMRISKLPNVVALRGNHEQMMLYYYLLGGTEAAIWLPNGGDKTKAELDRWCNEEELNRALRFINDRPLYHKMTIGGEDYIFVHAGLKPNKPLEDQDKESLLWIREEFYNGYRGSANVICGHTPTPFIERNLYYPIRLWNKITLLDTGSFMRDGKISCIDILSGMIWQSD
;
A
#
# COMPACT_ATOMS: atom_id res chain seq x y z
N MET A 1 -9.80 10.88 -18.44
CA MET A 1 -10.61 9.76 -17.91
C MET A 1 -11.70 10.34 -17.03
N ASN A 2 -12.98 9.95 -17.22
CA ASN A 2 -14.10 10.54 -16.44
C ASN A 2 -14.51 9.63 -15.28
N TYR A 3 -13.59 9.38 -14.33
CA TYR A 3 -13.98 8.76 -13.07
C TYR A 3 -14.67 9.79 -12.19
N ARG A 4 -15.73 9.36 -11.48
CA ARG A 4 -16.45 10.21 -10.51
C ARG A 4 -15.73 10.35 -9.19
N ARG A 5 -14.90 9.35 -8.84
CA ARG A 5 -14.07 9.32 -7.64
C ARG A 5 -12.72 8.68 -7.96
N VAL A 6 -11.70 9.12 -7.25
CA VAL A 6 -10.38 8.50 -7.24
C VAL A 6 -10.05 8.17 -5.80
N LEU A 7 -9.98 6.89 -5.50
CA LEU A 7 -9.80 6.37 -4.14
C LEU A 7 -8.41 5.79 -3.97
N ALA A 8 -7.83 6.00 -2.79
CA ALA A 8 -6.61 5.30 -2.37
C ALA A 8 -6.88 4.55 -1.06
N ILE A 9 -6.40 3.30 -0.97
CA ILE A 9 -6.43 2.47 0.24
C ILE A 9 -4.99 2.29 0.74
N GLY A 10 -4.77 2.52 2.04
CA GLY A 10 -3.50 2.31 2.73
C GLY A 10 -3.21 0.84 3.04
N ASP A 11 -2.22 0.63 3.89
CA ASP A 11 -1.65 -0.67 4.23
C ASP A 11 -2.70 -1.64 4.84
N ILE A 12 -2.69 -2.88 4.37
CA ILE A 12 -3.69 -3.89 4.71
C ILE A 12 -3.18 -4.88 5.76
N HIS A 13 -1.96 -5.38 5.57
CA HIS A 13 -1.26 -6.27 6.51
C HIS A 13 -2.11 -7.46 7.00
N GLY A 14 -2.60 -8.29 6.05
CA GLY A 14 -3.30 -9.52 6.37
C GLY A 14 -4.58 -9.32 7.22
N ARG A 15 -5.20 -8.15 7.18
CA ARG A 15 -6.44 -7.82 7.87
C ARG A 15 -7.62 -7.77 6.90
N TYR A 16 -7.99 -8.97 6.41
CA TYR A 16 -9.10 -9.10 5.47
C TYR A 16 -10.45 -8.70 6.07
N ASP A 17 -10.64 -8.91 7.36
CA ASP A 17 -11.76 -8.41 8.14
C ASP A 17 -11.93 -6.89 7.97
N ARG A 18 -10.85 -6.13 8.22
CA ARG A 18 -10.82 -4.68 8.09
C ARG A 18 -10.92 -4.21 6.63
N LEU A 19 -10.26 -4.92 5.72
CA LEU A 19 -10.34 -4.64 4.28
C LEU A 19 -11.78 -4.77 3.77
N SER A 20 -12.46 -5.84 4.13
CA SER A 20 -13.86 -6.09 3.78
C SER A 20 -14.77 -4.99 4.30
N SER A 21 -14.57 -4.59 5.57
CA SER A 21 -15.32 -3.52 6.20
C SER A 21 -15.19 -2.19 5.42
N VAL A 22 -13.96 -1.71 5.17
CA VAL A 22 -13.77 -0.44 4.46
C VAL A 22 -14.22 -0.54 3.00
N PHE A 23 -13.98 -1.67 2.34
CA PHE A 23 -14.36 -1.86 0.93
C PHE A 23 -15.87 -1.82 0.72
N ASN A 24 -16.65 -2.36 1.65
CA ASN A 24 -18.12 -2.28 1.61
C ASN A 24 -18.64 -0.84 1.77
N LYS A 25 -17.92 0.01 2.51
CA LYS A 25 -18.32 1.42 2.74
C LYS A 25 -18.08 2.32 1.52
N ILE A 26 -17.11 2.01 0.66
CA ILE A 26 -16.73 2.88 -0.46
C ILE A 26 -17.60 2.77 -1.71
N ASN A 27 -18.54 1.82 -1.78
CA ASN A 27 -19.41 1.59 -2.94
C ASN A 27 -18.62 1.58 -4.26
N PHE A 28 -17.65 0.66 -4.36
CA PHE A 28 -16.77 0.53 -5.53
C PHE A 28 -17.55 0.15 -6.80
N SER A 29 -17.22 0.76 -7.92
CA SER A 29 -17.85 0.50 -9.22
C SER A 29 -16.90 0.87 -10.38
N SER A 30 -17.30 0.60 -11.62
CA SER A 30 -16.53 0.98 -12.83
C SER A 30 -16.33 2.50 -13.00
N LYS A 31 -17.06 3.33 -12.24
CA LYS A 31 -16.92 4.80 -12.24
C LYS A 31 -15.95 5.31 -11.17
N VAL A 32 -15.32 4.42 -10.43
CA VAL A 32 -14.36 4.71 -9.37
C VAL A 32 -13.00 4.19 -9.80
N PHE A 33 -11.96 5.05 -9.80
CA PHE A 33 -10.59 4.62 -9.93
C PHE A 33 -10.04 4.30 -8.55
N LEU A 34 -9.40 3.14 -8.38
CA LEU A 34 -8.91 2.69 -7.09
C LEU A 34 -7.40 2.44 -7.14
N ILE A 35 -6.68 2.99 -6.18
CA ILE A 35 -5.26 2.74 -5.97
C ILE A 35 -5.07 2.03 -4.62
N LEU A 36 -4.34 0.92 -4.63
CA LEU A 36 -3.89 0.22 -3.43
C LEU A 36 -2.41 0.55 -3.23
N LEU A 37 -2.04 1.03 -2.05
CA LEU A 37 -0.68 1.55 -1.79
C LEU A 37 0.36 0.47 -1.45
N GLY A 38 -0.02 -0.81 -1.46
CA GLY A 38 0.87 -1.93 -1.12
C GLY A 38 0.63 -2.47 0.29
N ASP A 39 1.57 -3.31 0.75
CA ASP A 39 1.54 -3.99 2.04
C ASP A 39 0.23 -4.75 2.30
N TYR A 40 -0.06 -5.70 1.39
CA TYR A 40 -1.25 -6.57 1.49
C TYR A 40 -1.07 -7.64 2.54
N VAL A 41 0.17 -8.12 2.71
CA VAL A 41 0.56 -9.29 3.51
C VAL A 41 1.27 -8.90 4.80
N ASP A 42 1.58 -9.92 5.60
CA ASP A 42 2.35 -9.88 6.84
C ASP A 42 1.60 -9.31 8.05
N ARG A 43 2.06 -9.68 9.25
CA ARG A 43 1.56 -9.21 10.55
C ARG A 43 0.14 -9.68 10.92
N GLY A 44 -0.79 -9.65 9.99
CA GLY A 44 -2.18 -10.12 10.18
C GLY A 44 -2.32 -11.64 10.16
N ASN A 45 -3.56 -12.12 10.19
CA ASN A 45 -3.88 -13.54 10.23
C ASN A 45 -4.65 -14.05 8.99
N GLU A 46 -4.82 -13.19 7.96
CA GLU A 46 -5.57 -13.50 6.74
C GLU A 46 -4.81 -12.99 5.50
N ASN A 47 -3.48 -13.29 5.49
CA ASN A 47 -2.55 -12.78 4.48
C ASN A 47 -2.88 -13.27 3.08
N LEU A 48 -3.16 -14.56 2.96
CA LEU A 48 -3.52 -15.18 1.69
C LEU A 48 -4.83 -14.61 1.14
N HIS A 49 -5.83 -14.37 1.98
CA HIS A 49 -7.09 -13.76 1.57
C HIS A 49 -6.88 -12.33 1.04
N CYS A 50 -6.06 -11.52 1.71
CA CYS A 50 -5.71 -10.17 1.28
C CYS A 50 -4.98 -10.17 -0.06
N LEU A 51 -3.98 -11.06 -0.21
CA LEU A 51 -3.21 -11.19 -1.44
C LEU A 51 -4.08 -11.65 -2.61
N GLN A 52 -4.91 -12.67 -2.41
CA GLN A 52 -5.84 -13.17 -3.43
C GLN A 52 -6.87 -12.11 -3.82
N TRP A 53 -7.34 -11.30 -2.86
CA TRP A 53 -8.23 -10.18 -3.15
C TRP A 53 -7.53 -9.12 -4.00
N ALA A 54 -6.31 -8.71 -3.65
CA ALA A 54 -5.52 -7.76 -4.42
C ALA A 54 -5.26 -8.27 -5.85
N MET A 55 -4.89 -9.55 -6.00
CA MET A 55 -4.71 -10.22 -7.29
C MET A 55 -5.98 -10.22 -8.15
N ARG A 56 -7.14 -10.39 -7.52
CA ARG A 56 -8.42 -10.43 -8.23
C ARG A 56 -8.88 -9.04 -8.66
N ILE A 57 -8.85 -8.06 -7.75
CA ILE A 57 -9.38 -6.72 -8.02
C ILE A 57 -8.49 -5.94 -9.01
N SER A 58 -7.17 -6.17 -8.97
CA SER A 58 -6.21 -5.52 -9.88
C SER A 58 -6.33 -5.97 -11.34
N LYS A 59 -7.16 -6.98 -11.65
CA LYS A 59 -7.52 -7.33 -13.03
C LYS A 59 -8.50 -6.32 -13.66
N LEU A 60 -9.14 -5.51 -12.85
CA LEU A 60 -10.06 -4.49 -13.33
C LEU A 60 -9.29 -3.29 -13.90
N PRO A 61 -9.72 -2.72 -15.06
CA PRO A 61 -8.98 -1.65 -15.75
C PRO A 61 -8.94 -0.32 -14.97
N ASN A 62 -9.77 -0.18 -13.94
CA ASN A 62 -9.86 0.99 -13.08
C ASN A 62 -9.22 0.77 -11.69
N VAL A 63 -8.30 -0.21 -11.60
CA VAL A 63 -7.57 -0.50 -10.35
C VAL A 63 -6.08 -0.54 -10.62
N VAL A 64 -5.31 0.16 -9.81
CA VAL A 64 -3.86 0.06 -9.73
C VAL A 64 -3.48 -0.46 -8.34
N ALA A 65 -2.73 -1.55 -8.32
CA ALA A 65 -2.16 -2.11 -7.11
C ALA A 65 -0.64 -1.85 -7.12
N LEU A 66 -0.13 -1.13 -6.13
CA LEU A 66 1.30 -0.89 -5.98
C LEU A 66 1.97 -2.01 -5.20
N ARG A 67 3.29 -2.12 -5.32
CA ARG A 67 4.10 -2.99 -4.47
C ARG A 67 4.48 -2.23 -3.20
N GLY A 68 4.29 -2.87 -2.05
CA GLY A 68 4.84 -2.41 -0.79
C GLY A 68 6.19 -3.08 -0.45
N ASN A 69 6.82 -2.64 0.61
CA ASN A 69 8.09 -3.22 1.06
C ASN A 69 7.91 -4.65 1.61
N HIS A 70 6.75 -4.99 2.16
CA HIS A 70 6.46 -6.35 2.61
C HIS A 70 6.37 -7.33 1.45
N GLU A 71 5.73 -6.96 0.36
CA GLU A 71 5.77 -7.74 -0.89
C GLU A 71 7.20 -7.84 -1.45
N GLN A 72 8.00 -6.78 -1.36
CA GLN A 72 9.39 -6.83 -1.82
C GLN A 72 10.25 -7.77 -0.95
N MET A 73 10.08 -7.77 0.37
CA MET A 73 10.75 -8.72 1.27
C MET A 73 10.36 -10.16 0.96
N MET A 74 9.06 -10.42 0.68
CA MET A 74 8.58 -11.74 0.25
C MET A 74 9.25 -12.19 -1.05
N LEU A 75 9.38 -11.32 -2.06
CA LEU A 75 10.10 -11.62 -3.29
C LEU A 75 11.56 -11.98 -3.03
N TYR A 76 12.25 -11.22 -2.19
CA TYR A 76 13.64 -11.50 -1.84
C TYR A 76 13.79 -12.86 -1.17
N TYR A 77 12.87 -13.19 -0.26
CA TYR A 77 12.88 -14.49 0.42
C TYR A 77 12.76 -15.67 -0.55
N TYR A 78 11.83 -15.62 -1.49
CA TYR A 78 11.57 -16.75 -2.39
C TYR A 78 12.48 -16.78 -3.62
N LEU A 79 12.98 -15.65 -4.11
CA LEU A 79 13.69 -15.56 -5.38
C LEU A 79 15.20 -15.37 -5.23
N LEU A 80 15.68 -14.71 -4.19
CA LEU A 80 17.10 -14.38 -4.04
C LEU A 80 17.77 -15.18 -2.94
N GLY A 81 17.09 -15.42 -1.82
CA GLY A 81 17.74 -16.00 -0.62
C GLY A 81 18.73 -14.99 0.01
N GLY A 82 19.62 -15.51 0.87
CA GLY A 82 20.67 -14.70 1.48
C GLY A 82 20.20 -13.75 2.57
N THR A 83 20.94 -12.66 2.78
CA THR A 83 20.68 -11.68 3.85
C THR A 83 19.40 -10.90 3.62
N GLU A 84 19.09 -10.57 2.37
CA GLU A 84 17.85 -9.88 2.00
C GLU A 84 16.61 -10.71 2.33
N ALA A 85 16.72 -12.04 2.24
CA ALA A 85 15.66 -12.95 2.63
C ALA A 85 15.45 -12.99 4.16
N ALA A 86 16.51 -12.80 4.93
CA ALA A 86 16.48 -12.95 6.39
C ALA A 86 15.60 -11.90 7.10
N ILE A 87 15.32 -10.77 6.46
CA ILE A 87 14.55 -9.69 7.08
C ILE A 87 13.03 -9.92 7.04
N TRP A 88 12.53 -10.77 6.13
CA TRP A 88 11.08 -10.92 5.91
C TRP A 88 10.35 -11.58 7.08
N LEU A 89 10.84 -12.74 7.53
CA LEU A 89 10.17 -13.50 8.60
C LEU A 89 10.06 -12.71 9.91
N PRO A 90 11.13 -12.04 10.43
CA PRO A 90 11.03 -11.23 11.63
C PRO A 90 10.11 -9.99 11.50
N ASN A 91 9.86 -9.54 10.27
CA ASN A 91 8.95 -8.42 10.01
C ASN A 91 7.47 -8.85 9.86
N GLY A 92 7.12 -10.07 10.23
CA GLY A 92 5.76 -10.61 10.20
C GLY A 92 5.45 -11.49 9.00
N GLY A 93 6.45 -11.78 8.16
CA GLY A 93 6.34 -12.70 7.02
C GLY A 93 6.19 -14.16 7.42
N ASP A 94 6.53 -14.51 8.66
CA ASP A 94 6.33 -15.84 9.24
C ASP A 94 4.88 -16.30 9.13
N LYS A 95 3.92 -15.42 9.38
CA LYS A 95 2.49 -15.70 9.26
C LYS A 95 2.07 -15.90 7.81
N THR A 96 2.51 -15.02 6.91
CA THR A 96 2.25 -15.16 5.47
C THR A 96 2.83 -16.47 4.94
N LYS A 97 4.07 -16.79 5.31
CA LYS A 97 4.73 -18.04 4.93
C LYS A 97 3.94 -19.25 5.41
N ALA A 98 3.51 -19.25 6.68
CA ALA A 98 2.73 -20.35 7.23
C ALA A 98 1.40 -20.58 6.49
N GLU A 99 0.70 -19.52 6.08
CA GLU A 99 -0.50 -19.62 5.26
C GLU A 99 -0.21 -20.16 3.85
N LEU A 100 0.87 -19.66 3.21
CA LEU A 100 1.29 -20.13 1.88
C LEU A 100 1.71 -21.59 1.89
N ASP A 101 2.52 -22.01 2.86
CA ASP A 101 2.97 -23.40 3.00
C ASP A 101 1.79 -24.38 3.23
N ARG A 102 0.75 -23.90 3.90
CA ARG A 102 -0.42 -24.72 4.23
C ARG A 102 -1.44 -24.82 3.11
N TRP A 103 -1.64 -23.75 2.35
CA TRP A 103 -2.80 -23.61 1.47
C TRP A 103 -2.46 -23.41 -0.01
N CYS A 104 -1.19 -23.18 -0.37
CA CYS A 104 -0.77 -22.99 -1.74
C CYS A 104 0.11 -24.14 -2.23
N ASN A 105 -0.16 -24.59 -3.44
CA ASN A 105 0.80 -25.39 -4.18
C ASN A 105 1.84 -24.50 -4.88
N GLU A 106 2.84 -25.11 -5.50
CA GLU A 106 3.93 -24.39 -6.17
C GLU A 106 3.43 -23.44 -7.29
N GLU A 107 2.42 -23.86 -8.04
CA GLU A 107 1.85 -23.03 -9.11
C GLU A 107 1.17 -21.78 -8.58
N GLU A 108 0.43 -21.92 -7.47
CA GLU A 108 -0.25 -20.81 -6.79
C GLU A 108 0.73 -19.83 -6.17
N LEU A 109 1.79 -20.34 -5.52
CA LEU A 109 2.88 -19.53 -5.00
C LEU A 109 3.57 -18.77 -6.14
N ASN A 110 3.95 -19.44 -7.22
CA ASN A 110 4.57 -18.82 -8.37
C ASN A 110 3.68 -17.76 -9.03
N ARG A 111 2.36 -17.95 -9.03
CA ARG A 111 1.38 -16.97 -9.52
C ARG A 111 1.35 -15.73 -8.61
N ALA A 112 1.40 -15.92 -7.30
CA ALA A 112 1.46 -14.82 -6.33
C ALA A 112 2.77 -14.03 -6.46
N LEU A 113 3.91 -14.70 -6.59
CA LEU A 113 5.21 -14.05 -6.77
C LEU A 113 5.27 -13.26 -8.08
N ARG A 114 4.77 -13.81 -9.19
CA ARG A 114 4.66 -13.07 -10.46
C ARG A 114 3.78 -11.83 -10.31
N PHE A 115 2.59 -11.98 -9.69
CA PHE A 115 1.71 -10.85 -9.43
C PHE A 115 2.44 -9.74 -8.69
N ILE A 116 3.11 -10.04 -7.58
CA ILE A 116 3.85 -9.06 -6.78
C ILE A 116 4.98 -8.43 -7.60
N ASN A 117 5.75 -9.23 -8.33
CA ASN A 117 6.88 -8.74 -9.14
C ASN A 117 6.45 -7.77 -10.24
N ASP A 118 5.26 -7.95 -10.80
CA ASP A 118 4.70 -7.11 -11.87
C ASP A 118 4.04 -5.83 -11.34
N ARG A 119 3.97 -5.62 -10.02
CA ARG A 119 3.35 -4.40 -9.48
C ARG A 119 4.26 -3.19 -9.63
N PRO A 120 3.70 -2.05 -10.10
CA PRO A 120 4.44 -0.80 -10.16
C PRO A 120 4.81 -0.32 -8.76
N LEU A 121 5.89 0.45 -8.66
CA LEU A 121 6.35 1.05 -7.40
C LEU A 121 5.69 2.40 -7.12
N TYR A 122 5.15 3.05 -8.15
CA TYR A 122 4.37 4.28 -8.05
C TYR A 122 3.35 4.36 -9.18
N HIS A 123 2.39 5.25 -9.01
CA HIS A 123 1.45 5.64 -10.06
C HIS A 123 1.31 7.17 -10.07
N LYS A 124 1.41 7.79 -11.25
CA LYS A 124 1.21 9.23 -11.41
C LYS A 124 -0.05 9.48 -12.24
N MET A 125 -0.87 10.43 -11.81
CA MET A 125 -2.02 10.90 -12.58
C MET A 125 -2.38 12.34 -12.26
N THR A 126 -3.04 13.03 -13.18
CA THR A 126 -3.59 14.37 -12.97
C THR A 126 -5.07 14.25 -12.59
N ILE A 127 -5.46 14.85 -11.47
CA ILE A 127 -6.81 14.83 -10.92
C ILE A 127 -7.24 16.27 -10.63
N GLY A 128 -8.34 16.72 -11.24
CA GLY A 128 -8.84 18.09 -11.02
C GLY A 128 -7.86 19.19 -11.43
N GLY A 129 -6.92 18.91 -12.33
CA GLY A 129 -5.88 19.86 -12.77
C GLY A 129 -4.62 19.84 -11.92
N GLU A 130 -4.56 19.07 -10.84
CA GLU A 130 -3.36 18.91 -10.01
C GLU A 130 -2.71 17.54 -10.23
N ASP A 131 -1.38 17.49 -10.15
CA ASP A 131 -0.62 16.25 -10.24
C ASP A 131 -0.60 15.53 -8.89
N TYR A 132 -0.83 14.22 -8.97
CA TYR A 132 -0.76 13.30 -7.83
C TYR A 132 0.21 12.16 -8.12
N ILE A 133 0.98 11.80 -7.10
CA ILE A 133 1.85 10.63 -7.10
C ILE A 133 1.40 9.72 -5.97
N PHE A 134 1.07 8.49 -6.31
CA PHE A 134 0.77 7.43 -5.36
C PHE A 134 2.00 6.55 -5.27
N VAL A 135 2.50 6.33 -4.08
CA VAL A 135 3.73 5.56 -3.83
C VAL A 135 3.58 4.84 -2.49
N HIS A 136 4.28 3.72 -2.30
CA HIS A 136 4.15 3.00 -1.03
C HIS A 136 4.72 3.81 0.14
N ALA A 137 6.01 4.17 0.12
CA ALA A 137 6.65 4.89 1.23
C ALA A 137 6.84 6.38 0.97
N GLY A 138 7.49 6.76 -0.12
CA GLY A 138 7.71 8.16 -0.44
C GLY A 138 8.72 8.38 -1.56
N LEU A 139 9.24 9.58 -1.64
CA LEU A 139 10.16 10.04 -2.67
C LEU A 139 11.42 10.63 -2.04
N LYS A 140 12.58 10.29 -2.57
CA LYS A 140 13.82 10.97 -2.18
C LYS A 140 13.75 12.44 -2.59
N PRO A 141 13.92 13.39 -1.65
CA PRO A 141 13.85 14.80 -1.95
C PRO A 141 14.84 15.24 -3.03
N ASN A 142 14.47 16.26 -3.79
CA ASN A 142 15.30 16.86 -4.85
C ASN A 142 15.73 15.89 -5.97
N LYS A 143 15.02 14.79 -6.15
CA LYS A 143 15.27 13.80 -7.19
C LYS A 143 14.01 13.65 -8.06
N PRO A 144 14.12 13.74 -9.41
CA PRO A 144 12.98 13.50 -10.31
C PRO A 144 12.32 12.15 -10.08
N LEU A 145 11.03 12.03 -10.39
CA LEU A 145 10.28 10.79 -10.16
C LEU A 145 10.84 9.60 -10.94
N GLU A 146 11.26 9.81 -12.17
CA GLU A 146 11.87 8.83 -13.06
C GLU A 146 13.25 8.34 -12.60
N ASP A 147 13.92 9.10 -11.75
CA ASP A 147 15.24 8.78 -11.22
C ASP A 147 15.18 8.18 -9.80
N GLN A 148 13.99 8.06 -9.22
CA GLN A 148 13.81 7.48 -7.88
C GLN A 148 14.27 6.02 -7.84
N ASP A 149 15.02 5.67 -6.81
CA ASP A 149 15.43 4.28 -6.58
C ASP A 149 14.35 3.49 -5.82
N LYS A 150 14.39 2.18 -6.00
CA LYS A 150 13.43 1.26 -5.37
C LYS A 150 13.43 1.37 -3.84
N GLU A 151 14.61 1.55 -3.26
CA GLU A 151 14.78 1.65 -1.81
C GLU A 151 14.00 2.86 -1.27
N SER A 152 14.16 4.03 -1.89
CA SER A 152 13.42 5.23 -1.51
C SER A 152 11.91 5.05 -1.67
N LEU A 153 11.46 4.51 -2.79
CA LEU A 153 10.02 4.30 -3.06
C LEU A 153 9.34 3.36 -2.07
N LEU A 154 10.11 2.42 -1.47
CA LEU A 154 9.58 1.36 -0.60
C LEU A 154 9.87 1.55 0.90
N TRP A 155 10.87 2.39 1.29
CA TRP A 155 11.34 2.41 2.67
C TRP A 155 11.54 3.79 3.28
N ILE A 156 11.62 4.86 2.48
CA ILE A 156 11.91 6.21 2.97
C ILE A 156 10.85 6.68 3.97
N ARG A 157 11.29 7.42 5.00
CA ARG A 157 10.41 7.97 6.06
C ARG A 157 10.67 9.45 6.28
N GLU A 158 11.32 9.83 7.37
CA GLU A 158 11.50 11.21 7.84
C GLU A 158 12.20 12.11 6.81
N GLU A 159 13.18 11.59 6.06
CA GLU A 159 13.86 12.35 5.00
C GLU A 159 12.84 12.86 3.97
N PHE A 160 11.86 12.03 3.61
CA PHE A 160 10.79 12.41 2.70
C PHE A 160 9.83 13.44 3.34
N TYR A 161 9.33 13.17 4.54
CA TYR A 161 8.33 14.04 5.19
C TYR A 161 8.88 15.43 5.43
N ASN A 162 10.14 15.55 5.80
CA ASN A 162 10.79 16.82 6.09
C ASN A 162 11.36 17.50 4.85
N GLY A 163 11.74 16.74 3.82
CA GLY A 163 12.52 17.21 2.70
C GLY A 163 11.73 17.47 1.40
N TYR A 164 10.54 16.88 1.24
CA TYR A 164 9.78 17.02 -0.01
C TYR A 164 9.34 18.47 -0.25
N ARG A 165 9.62 18.97 -1.46
CA ARG A 165 9.29 20.33 -1.93
C ARG A 165 8.72 20.31 -3.34
N GLY A 166 8.31 19.14 -3.83
CA GLY A 166 7.73 18.99 -5.17
C GLY A 166 6.38 19.68 -5.30
N SER A 167 5.94 19.89 -6.54
CA SER A 167 4.65 20.52 -6.86
C SER A 167 3.48 19.52 -6.78
N ALA A 168 3.72 18.23 -6.97
CA ALA A 168 2.69 17.20 -6.94
C ALA A 168 2.22 16.89 -5.51
N ASN A 169 0.96 16.52 -5.36
CA ASN A 169 0.46 15.89 -4.13
C ASN A 169 0.94 14.43 -4.06
N VAL A 170 1.43 13.99 -2.92
CA VAL A 170 1.91 12.61 -2.73
C VAL A 170 1.02 11.89 -1.72
N ILE A 171 0.50 10.73 -2.12
CA ILE A 171 -0.31 9.87 -1.26
C ILE A 171 0.51 8.61 -0.98
N CYS A 172 0.77 8.31 0.28
CA CYS A 172 1.60 7.16 0.67
C CYS A 172 1.08 6.45 1.92
N GLY A 173 1.58 5.22 2.14
CA GLY A 173 1.36 4.35 3.27
C GLY A 173 2.61 4.20 4.14
N HIS A 174 3.00 2.93 4.41
CA HIS A 174 4.28 2.49 4.99
C HIS A 174 4.58 2.92 6.42
N THR A 175 4.35 4.17 6.76
CA THR A 175 4.60 4.66 8.11
C THR A 175 3.29 4.84 8.86
N PRO A 176 3.00 3.97 9.84
CA PRO A 176 1.77 4.08 10.62
C PRO A 176 1.65 5.45 11.29
N THR A 177 0.52 6.11 11.07
CA THR A 177 0.25 7.44 11.64
C THR A 177 0.41 7.52 13.16
N PRO A 178 0.13 6.46 13.97
CA PRO A 178 0.42 6.50 15.40
C PRO A 178 1.92 6.53 15.76
N PHE A 179 2.83 6.32 14.80
CA PHE A 179 4.28 6.54 14.99
C PHE A 179 4.70 8.00 14.74
N ILE A 180 3.88 8.74 13.97
CA ILE A 180 4.07 10.18 13.75
C ILE A 180 3.42 10.98 14.86
N GLU A 181 2.16 10.66 15.19
CA GLU A 181 1.42 11.29 16.29
C GLU A 181 0.77 10.20 17.15
N ARG A 182 1.17 10.15 18.42
CA ARG A 182 0.79 9.09 19.34
C ARG A 182 -0.73 8.94 19.44
N ASN A 183 -1.22 7.70 19.28
CA ASN A 183 -2.63 7.30 19.32
C ASN A 183 -3.49 7.89 18.18
N LEU A 184 -2.90 8.43 17.13
CA LEU A 184 -3.62 8.91 15.97
C LEU A 184 -3.76 7.79 14.92
N TYR A 185 -4.91 7.16 14.86
CA TYR A 185 -5.28 6.13 13.87
C TYR A 185 -6.13 6.71 12.74
N TYR A 186 -5.70 7.85 12.20
CA TYR A 186 -6.39 8.59 11.15
C TYR A 186 -5.38 9.13 10.12
N PRO A 187 -5.73 9.27 8.84
CA PRO A 187 -4.83 9.83 7.84
C PRO A 187 -4.32 11.22 8.22
N ILE A 188 -3.04 11.47 7.97
CA ILE A 188 -2.39 12.77 8.22
C ILE A 188 -2.10 13.46 6.90
N ARG A 189 -2.51 14.71 6.75
CA ARG A 189 -2.09 15.58 5.65
C ARG A 189 -1.03 16.56 6.16
N LEU A 190 0.18 16.41 5.65
CA LEU A 190 1.29 17.31 5.98
C LEU A 190 1.20 18.61 5.15
N TRP A 191 1.84 19.65 5.66
CA TRP A 191 1.86 20.99 5.05
C TRP A 191 2.46 21.03 3.62
N ASN A 192 3.33 20.09 3.28
CA ASN A 192 4.07 19.98 2.04
C ASN A 192 3.42 19.01 1.02
N LYS A 193 2.11 18.94 0.99
CA LYS A 193 1.31 18.13 0.03
C LYS A 193 1.46 16.60 0.16
N ILE A 194 1.93 16.11 1.29
CA ILE A 194 1.98 14.67 1.57
C ILE A 194 0.74 14.26 2.36
N THR A 195 0.12 13.14 1.98
CA THR A 195 -0.94 12.47 2.75
C THR A 195 -0.46 11.08 3.15
N LEU A 196 -0.37 10.84 4.46
CA LEU A 196 -0.02 9.55 5.06
C LEU A 196 -1.31 8.77 5.32
N LEU A 197 -1.43 7.57 4.72
CA LEU A 197 -2.67 6.80 4.72
C LEU A 197 -2.56 5.46 5.47
N ASP A 198 -1.37 5.06 5.91
CA ASP A 198 -1.22 3.90 6.80
C ASP A 198 -1.68 4.28 8.21
N THR A 199 -2.81 3.76 8.62
CA THR A 199 -3.41 4.00 9.94
C THR A 199 -3.26 2.80 10.87
N GLY A 200 -2.18 2.02 10.67
CA GLY A 200 -1.77 0.94 11.56
C GLY A 200 -2.69 -0.27 11.52
N SER A 201 -3.10 -0.71 10.35
CA SER A 201 -4.10 -1.79 10.17
C SER A 201 -3.83 -3.06 11.00
N PHE A 202 -2.58 -3.40 11.26
CA PHE A 202 -2.17 -4.57 12.06
C PHE A 202 -2.21 -4.32 13.57
N MET A 203 -2.30 -3.08 14.02
CA MET A 203 -2.35 -2.71 15.44
C MET A 203 -3.74 -2.97 16.03
N ARG A 204 -3.80 -3.10 17.36
CA ARG A 204 -5.06 -3.37 18.09
C ARG A 204 -6.15 -2.36 17.73
N ASP A 205 -5.85 -1.07 17.85
CA ASP A 205 -6.79 0.03 17.63
C ASP A 205 -6.67 0.63 16.23
N GLY A 206 -5.78 0.04 15.38
CA GLY A 206 -5.52 0.47 14.03
C GLY A 206 -6.69 0.25 13.09
N LYS A 207 -6.64 0.93 11.96
CA LYS A 207 -7.69 0.90 10.92
C LYS A 207 -7.05 0.71 9.55
N ILE A 208 -7.82 0.22 8.58
CA ILE A 208 -7.54 0.45 7.16
C ILE A 208 -8.31 1.70 6.76
N SER A 209 -7.60 2.63 6.15
CA SER A 209 -8.18 3.89 5.67
C SER A 209 -8.25 3.93 4.15
N CYS A 210 -9.33 4.51 3.66
CA CYS A 210 -9.54 4.86 2.26
C CYS A 210 -9.85 6.35 2.16
N ILE A 211 -9.20 7.06 1.24
CA ILE A 211 -9.47 8.47 0.95
C ILE A 211 -9.99 8.63 -0.48
N ASP A 212 -10.98 9.49 -0.68
CA ASP A 212 -11.33 10.03 -1.98
C ASP A 212 -10.55 11.32 -2.24
N ILE A 213 -9.71 11.28 -3.26
CA ILE A 213 -8.80 12.38 -3.61
C ILE A 213 -9.56 13.63 -4.06
N LEU A 214 -10.72 13.46 -4.71
CA LEU A 214 -11.51 14.57 -5.24
C LEU A 214 -12.28 15.30 -4.14
N SER A 215 -12.89 14.57 -3.22
CA SER A 215 -13.74 15.16 -2.16
C SER A 215 -13.02 15.32 -0.82
N GLY A 216 -11.89 14.64 -0.62
CA GLY A 216 -11.20 14.54 0.66
C GLY A 216 -11.93 13.64 1.68
N MET A 217 -13.01 12.97 1.30
CA MET A 217 -13.76 12.08 2.20
C MET A 217 -12.92 10.86 2.58
N ILE A 218 -12.97 10.49 3.83
CA ILE A 218 -12.25 9.35 4.40
C ILE A 218 -13.22 8.31 4.92
N TRP A 219 -12.98 7.05 4.60
CA TRP A 219 -13.62 5.89 5.18
C TRP A 219 -12.58 5.08 5.93
N GLN A 220 -12.96 4.55 7.06
CA GLN A 220 -12.13 3.62 7.83
C GLN A 220 -12.89 2.32 8.12
N SER A 221 -12.13 1.26 8.28
CA SER A 221 -12.66 -0.01 8.78
C SER A 221 -13.22 0.14 10.21
N ASP A 222 -14.05 -0.78 10.58
CA ASP A 222 -14.58 -0.87 11.95
C ASP A 222 -13.48 -1.22 12.94
#